data_3f1097a900ed0cde9986b0dea36bfee6
#
_entry.id   3f1097a900ed0cde9986b0dea36bfee6
#
_cell.length_a   1.000
_cell.length_b   1.000
_cell.length_c   1.000
_cell.angle_alpha   90.00
_cell.angle_beta   90.00
_cell.angle_gamma   90.00
#
_symmetry.space_group_name_H-M   'P 1'
#
loop_
_entity.id
_entity.type
_entity.pdbx_description
1 polymer ?
#
loop_
_entity_poly.entity_id
_entity_poly.type
_entity_poly.pdbx_seq_one_letter_code
_entity_poly.pdbx_strand_id
1 'polypeptide(L)'
;MGVVIADITPSGFLKVRPVGFPDFQSMLSCPYRFDGEHGPVTAFAGAVPGWWLNREPLPAGGEYILFDAGVSSAEEAREMGLSVGRRGVPSTKPELLHGTRLMAHGLDCRLNSFMLMELASFLSRHKKDLKYHVTLLSSSQEETGLAGATAYCGRNRPKLAIVIDCTLDTCLLYT
;
A
#
# COMPACT_ATOMS: atom_id res chain seq x y z
N MET A 1 0.43 1.06 1.50
CA MET A 1 0.87 2.28 0.78
C MET A 1 -0.26 2.81 -0.07
N GLY A 2 -0.36 4.12 -0.22
CA GLY A 2 -1.43 4.80 -0.96
C GLY A 2 -1.04 6.23 -1.29
N VAL A 3 -2.03 7.03 -1.64
CA VAL A 3 -1.85 8.45 -1.95
C VAL A 3 -2.93 9.28 -1.26
N VAL A 4 -2.68 10.57 -1.11
CA VAL A 4 -3.66 11.54 -0.61
C VAL A 4 -3.74 12.72 -1.57
N ILE A 5 -4.94 13.21 -1.87
CA ILE A 5 -5.14 14.41 -2.69
C ILE A 5 -4.66 15.62 -1.89
N ALA A 6 -3.65 16.29 -2.40
CA ALA A 6 -3.09 17.51 -1.81
C ALA A 6 -3.67 18.77 -2.45
N ASP A 7 -4.05 18.70 -3.73
CA ASP A 7 -4.63 19.82 -4.48
C ASP A 7 -5.37 19.27 -5.71
N ILE A 8 -6.27 20.07 -6.29
CA ILE A 8 -6.94 19.78 -7.56
C ILE A 8 -6.68 20.96 -8.50
N THR A 9 -6.10 20.68 -9.67
CA THR A 9 -5.82 21.72 -10.65
C THR A 9 -7.10 22.30 -11.24
N PRO A 10 -7.09 23.53 -11.78
CA PRO A 10 -8.25 24.10 -12.47
C PRO A 10 -8.78 23.22 -13.61
N SER A 11 -7.91 22.41 -14.25
CA SER A 11 -8.25 21.46 -15.31
C SER A 11 -8.68 20.08 -14.79
N GLY A 12 -8.89 19.90 -13.49
CA GLY A 12 -9.44 18.68 -12.90
C GLY A 12 -8.42 17.61 -12.53
N PHE A 13 -7.11 17.77 -12.82
CA PHE A 13 -6.10 16.81 -12.38
C PHE A 13 -5.92 16.85 -10.86
N LEU A 14 -5.83 15.66 -10.26
CA LEU A 14 -5.57 15.51 -8.84
C LEU A 14 -4.06 15.53 -8.61
N LYS A 15 -3.57 16.51 -7.86
CA LYS A 15 -2.20 16.50 -7.33
C LYS A 15 -2.18 15.66 -6.08
N VAL A 16 -1.48 14.54 -6.10
CA VAL A 16 -1.42 13.66 -4.94
C VAL A 16 -0.03 13.59 -4.33
N ARG A 17 0.00 13.37 -3.03
CA ARG A 17 1.21 13.00 -2.30
C ARG A 17 1.16 11.51 -1.95
N PRO A 18 2.29 10.81 -2.05
CA PRO A 18 2.37 9.43 -1.58
C PRO A 18 2.26 9.36 -0.05
N VAL A 19 1.71 8.25 0.44
CA VAL A 19 1.70 7.86 1.85
C VAL A 19 2.52 6.58 2.00
N GLY A 20 3.58 6.64 2.79
CA GLY A 20 4.64 5.62 2.84
C GLY A 20 5.72 5.87 1.79
N PHE A 21 6.42 4.83 1.38
CA PHE A 21 7.50 4.88 0.40
C PHE A 21 7.15 4.11 -0.89
N PRO A 22 6.18 4.56 -1.68
CA PRO A 22 5.87 3.89 -2.93
C PRO A 22 6.99 4.10 -3.95
N ASP A 23 7.25 3.07 -4.75
CA ASP A 23 8.00 3.25 -5.98
C ASP A 23 7.11 3.99 -7.00
N PHE A 24 7.54 5.18 -7.40
CA PHE A 24 6.81 6.00 -8.36
C PHE A 24 6.63 5.31 -9.72
N GLN A 25 7.57 4.48 -10.15
CA GLN A 25 7.47 3.74 -11.41
C GLN A 25 6.32 2.74 -11.38
N SER A 26 6.10 2.10 -10.24
CA SER A 26 5.00 1.16 -10.06
C SER A 26 3.61 1.81 -10.02
N MET A 27 3.54 3.12 -9.84
CA MET A 27 2.27 3.87 -9.81
C MET A 27 1.79 4.27 -11.20
N LEU A 28 2.71 4.43 -12.15
CA LEU A 28 2.39 4.92 -13.49
C LEU A 28 1.48 3.94 -14.23
N SER A 29 0.45 4.48 -14.86
CA SER A 29 -0.56 3.73 -15.62
C SER A 29 -1.37 2.72 -14.80
N CYS A 30 -1.23 2.71 -13.47
CA CYS A 30 -2.06 1.89 -12.62
C CYS A 30 -3.37 2.61 -12.25
N PRO A 31 -4.51 1.90 -12.24
CA PRO A 31 -5.75 2.46 -11.70
C PRO A 31 -5.65 2.57 -10.18
N TYR A 32 -6.09 3.71 -9.67
CA TYR A 32 -6.26 3.95 -8.24
C TYR A 32 -7.73 4.20 -7.93
N ARG A 33 -8.18 3.72 -6.80
CA ARG A 33 -9.52 3.97 -6.27
C ARG A 33 -9.42 4.95 -5.11
N PHE A 34 -10.03 6.10 -5.28
CA PHE A 34 -10.15 7.15 -4.27
C PHE A 34 -11.44 7.01 -3.46
N ASP A 35 -11.40 7.39 -2.19
CA ASP A 35 -12.54 7.42 -1.28
C ASP A 35 -13.38 8.70 -1.48
N GLY A 36 -14.03 8.84 -2.64
CA GLY A 36 -14.91 9.97 -2.92
C GLY A 36 -16.13 10.02 -1.97
N GLU A 37 -16.68 11.21 -1.77
CA GLU A 37 -17.81 11.44 -0.84
C GLU A 37 -19.08 10.66 -1.22
N HIS A 38 -19.30 10.49 -2.52
CA HIS A 38 -20.47 9.81 -3.07
C HIS A 38 -20.19 8.36 -3.45
N GLY A 39 -19.01 7.85 -3.12
CA GLY A 39 -18.56 6.52 -3.44
C GLY A 39 -17.16 6.50 -4.06
N PRO A 40 -16.63 5.31 -4.38
CA PRO A 40 -15.28 5.19 -4.90
C PRO A 40 -15.15 5.77 -6.31
N VAL A 41 -14.12 6.58 -6.54
CA VAL A 41 -13.77 7.17 -7.84
C VAL A 41 -12.45 6.57 -8.32
N THR A 42 -12.43 6.13 -9.58
CA THR A 42 -11.20 5.63 -10.21
C THR A 42 -10.48 6.75 -10.93
N ALA A 43 -9.16 6.85 -10.72
CA ALA A 43 -8.30 7.74 -11.46
C ALA A 43 -6.97 7.04 -11.79
N PHE A 44 -6.25 7.53 -12.80
CA PHE A 44 -5.00 6.95 -13.28
C PHE A 44 -3.84 7.93 -13.10
N ALA A 45 -2.70 7.42 -12.65
CA ALA A 45 -1.48 8.21 -12.62
C ALA A 45 -0.99 8.48 -14.04
N GLY A 46 -0.85 9.75 -14.39
CA GLY A 46 -0.29 10.18 -15.66
C GLY A 46 1.21 9.88 -15.74
N ALA A 47 1.68 9.47 -16.91
CA ALA A 47 3.10 9.30 -17.22
C ALA A 47 3.52 10.34 -18.28
N VAL A 48 4.67 10.98 -18.06
CA VAL A 48 5.29 11.79 -19.12
C VAL A 48 6.05 10.85 -20.05
N PRO A 49 5.76 10.87 -21.35
CA PRO A 49 6.46 10.02 -22.31
C PRO A 49 7.98 10.25 -22.28
N GLY A 50 8.79 9.18 -22.32
CA GLY A 50 10.23 9.26 -22.23
C GLY A 50 10.88 10.14 -23.30
N TRP A 51 10.28 10.23 -24.51
CA TRP A 51 10.74 11.12 -25.59
C TRP A 51 10.51 12.60 -25.30
N TRP A 52 9.58 12.93 -24.37
CA TRP A 52 9.34 14.28 -23.90
C TRP A 52 10.34 14.69 -22.81
N LEU A 53 10.75 13.76 -21.95
CA LEU A 53 11.70 13.98 -20.86
C LEU A 53 13.06 14.49 -21.33
N ASN A 54 13.45 14.20 -22.59
CA ASN A 54 14.68 14.71 -23.17
C ASN A 54 14.63 16.20 -23.52
N ARG A 55 13.50 16.87 -23.41
CA ARG A 55 13.32 18.29 -23.76
C ARG A 55 13.31 19.21 -22.57
N GLU A 56 12.74 18.75 -21.46
CA GLU A 56 12.79 19.47 -20.18
C GLU A 56 12.95 18.45 -19.06
N PRO A 57 13.85 18.67 -18.11
CA PRO A 57 13.89 17.82 -16.92
C PRO A 57 12.55 17.93 -16.21
N LEU A 58 11.92 16.81 -15.85
CA LEU A 58 10.88 16.81 -14.85
C LEU A 58 11.42 17.61 -13.66
N PRO A 59 10.60 18.48 -13.04
CA PRO A 59 11.05 19.21 -11.85
C PRO A 59 11.63 18.18 -10.89
N ALA A 60 12.92 18.27 -10.65
CA ALA A 60 13.63 17.41 -9.72
C ALA A 60 12.95 17.56 -8.36
N GLY A 61 12.40 16.48 -7.82
CA GLY A 61 11.64 16.50 -6.58
C GLY A 61 10.16 16.86 -6.78
N GLY A 62 9.52 16.35 -7.83
CA GLY A 62 8.06 16.47 -7.96
C GLY A 62 7.38 15.93 -6.70
N GLU A 63 7.05 16.84 -5.77
CA GLU A 63 6.34 16.49 -4.53
C GLU A 63 4.96 15.87 -4.81
N TYR A 64 4.53 15.90 -6.07
CA TYR A 64 3.18 15.53 -6.48
C TYR A 64 3.18 14.68 -7.75
N ILE A 65 2.31 13.68 -7.75
CA ILE A 65 1.95 12.92 -8.95
C ILE A 65 0.58 13.43 -9.39
N LEU A 66 0.40 13.57 -10.71
CA LEU A 66 -0.89 13.94 -11.29
C LEU A 66 -1.70 12.69 -11.61
N PHE A 67 -2.94 12.70 -11.14
CA PHE A 67 -3.93 11.69 -11.49
C PHE A 67 -5.06 12.29 -12.30
N ASP A 68 -5.49 11.56 -13.31
CA ASP A 68 -6.62 11.89 -14.16
C ASP A 68 -7.82 11.05 -13.76
N ALA A 69 -8.89 11.71 -13.34
CA ALA A 69 -10.19 11.09 -13.01
C ALA A 69 -11.19 11.19 -14.18
N GLY A 70 -10.77 11.68 -15.35
CA GLY A 70 -11.62 11.85 -16.53
C GLY A 70 -12.53 13.08 -16.47
N VAL A 71 -12.14 14.09 -15.71
CA VAL A 71 -12.87 15.37 -15.56
C VAL A 71 -12.11 16.52 -16.20
N SER A 72 -12.82 17.60 -16.56
CA SER A 72 -12.27 18.75 -17.27
C SER A 72 -12.10 20.00 -16.38
N SER A 73 -12.59 19.94 -15.13
CA SER A 73 -12.48 21.05 -14.19
C SER A 73 -12.41 20.57 -12.73
N ALA A 74 -11.95 21.47 -11.87
CA ALA A 74 -11.94 21.22 -10.43
C ALA A 74 -13.36 21.09 -9.84
N GLU A 75 -14.34 21.74 -10.44
CA GLU A 75 -15.75 21.68 -10.06
C GLU A 75 -16.30 20.28 -10.33
N GLU A 76 -16.09 19.75 -11.51
CA GLU A 76 -16.48 18.37 -11.86
C GLU A 76 -15.84 17.33 -10.93
N ALA A 77 -14.55 17.52 -10.57
CA ALA A 77 -13.89 16.65 -9.61
C ALA A 77 -14.58 16.67 -8.24
N ARG A 78 -14.99 17.86 -7.77
CA ARG A 78 -15.72 18.00 -6.49
C ARG A 78 -17.12 17.41 -6.56
N GLU A 79 -17.82 17.56 -7.68
CA GLU A 79 -19.14 16.94 -7.90
C GLU A 79 -19.05 15.40 -7.86
N MET A 80 -17.94 14.80 -8.30
CA MET A 80 -17.65 13.38 -8.10
C MET A 80 -17.30 13.02 -6.65
N GLY A 81 -17.26 13.99 -5.76
CA GLY A 81 -16.91 13.77 -4.34
C GLY A 81 -15.41 13.77 -4.06
N LEU A 82 -14.58 14.19 -5.01
CA LEU A 82 -13.14 14.32 -4.80
C LEU A 82 -12.81 15.67 -4.16
N SER A 83 -11.99 15.64 -3.11
CA SER A 83 -11.53 16.83 -2.41
C SER A 83 -10.16 16.60 -1.79
N VAL A 84 -9.49 17.68 -1.39
CA VAL A 84 -8.22 17.61 -0.66
C VAL A 84 -8.39 16.77 0.61
N GLY A 85 -7.43 15.87 0.88
CA GLY A 85 -7.45 14.95 1.98
C GLY A 85 -8.08 13.58 1.67
N ARG A 86 -8.78 13.41 0.54
CA ARG A 86 -9.27 12.09 0.10
C ARG A 86 -8.09 11.19 -0.27
N ARG A 87 -8.23 9.91 0.03
CA ARG A 87 -7.17 8.92 -0.11
C ARG A 87 -7.43 8.03 -1.30
N GLY A 88 -6.35 7.62 -1.97
CA GLY A 88 -6.39 6.67 -3.07
C GLY A 88 -5.47 5.48 -2.79
N VAL A 89 -5.91 4.31 -3.23
CA VAL A 89 -5.13 3.08 -3.17
C VAL A 89 -5.14 2.38 -4.53
N PRO A 90 -4.08 1.63 -4.90
CA PRO A 90 -4.09 0.84 -6.12
C PRO A 90 -5.32 -0.05 -6.21
N SER A 91 -5.96 -0.07 -7.37
CA SER A 91 -7.21 -0.80 -7.64
C SER A 91 -6.97 -2.04 -8.50
N THR A 92 -5.91 -2.78 -8.22
CA THR A 92 -5.63 -4.05 -8.88
C THR A 92 -6.44 -5.17 -8.24
N LYS A 93 -6.95 -6.09 -9.06
CA LYS A 93 -7.61 -7.30 -8.57
C LYS A 93 -6.53 -8.34 -8.22
N PRO A 94 -6.76 -9.16 -7.18
CA PRO A 94 -5.91 -10.32 -6.95
C PRO A 94 -5.95 -11.28 -8.14
N GLU A 95 -4.79 -11.77 -8.55
CA GLU A 95 -4.66 -12.74 -9.64
C GLU A 95 -3.77 -13.90 -9.23
N LEU A 96 -4.13 -15.10 -9.67
CA LEU A 96 -3.33 -16.30 -9.46
C LEU A 96 -2.50 -16.56 -10.73
N LEU A 97 -1.22 -16.27 -10.65
CA LEU A 97 -0.28 -16.47 -11.76
C LEU A 97 0.16 -17.93 -11.83
N HIS A 98 0.04 -18.52 -13.02
CA HIS A 98 0.43 -19.92 -13.28
C HIS A 98 -0.12 -20.92 -12.22
N GLY A 99 -1.29 -20.63 -11.67
CA GLY A 99 -1.97 -21.49 -10.71
C GLY A 99 -1.35 -21.58 -9.30
N THR A 100 -0.20 -20.97 -9.05
CA THR A 100 0.57 -21.17 -7.81
C THR A 100 1.05 -19.87 -7.14
N ARG A 101 1.09 -18.74 -7.86
CA ARG A 101 1.61 -17.49 -7.35
C ARG A 101 0.50 -16.44 -7.28
N LEU A 102 0.19 -15.96 -6.10
CA LEU A 102 -0.77 -14.89 -5.90
C LEU A 102 -0.11 -13.54 -6.09
N MET A 103 -0.66 -12.75 -7.01
CA MET A 103 -0.38 -11.32 -7.15
C MET A 103 -1.54 -10.53 -6.55
N ALA A 104 -1.27 -9.63 -5.62
CA ALA A 104 -2.28 -8.74 -5.07
C ALA A 104 -1.64 -7.50 -4.45
N HIS A 105 -2.43 -6.42 -4.34
CA HIS A 105 -2.03 -5.25 -3.57
C HIS A 105 -2.20 -5.51 -2.06
N GLY A 106 -1.24 -5.05 -1.27
CA GLY A 106 -1.29 -5.10 0.19
C GLY A 106 -1.06 -6.50 0.78
N LEU A 107 -0.34 -7.37 0.07
CA LEU A 107 0.15 -8.63 0.63
C LEU A 107 1.08 -8.39 1.82
N ASP A 108 1.85 -7.36 1.77
CA ASP A 108 2.56 -6.75 2.89
C ASP A 108 1.60 -5.83 3.67
N CYS A 109 1.19 -6.14 4.93
CA CYS A 109 1.49 -7.40 5.62
C CYS A 109 0.22 -8.22 5.91
N ARG A 110 -0.76 -8.22 4.99
CA ARG A 110 -2.02 -8.98 5.15
C ARG A 110 -1.81 -10.49 5.08
N LEU A 111 -0.83 -10.93 4.28
CA LEU A 111 -0.49 -12.34 4.20
C LEU A 111 -0.01 -12.87 5.55
N ASN A 112 0.85 -12.12 6.22
CA ASN A 112 1.38 -12.51 7.51
C ASN A 112 0.29 -12.53 8.60
N SER A 113 -0.65 -11.58 8.55
CA SER A 113 -1.82 -11.58 9.44
C SER A 113 -2.70 -12.82 9.22
N PHE A 114 -2.91 -13.22 7.97
CA PHE A 114 -3.62 -14.46 7.65
C PHE A 114 -2.87 -15.69 8.17
N MET A 115 -1.55 -15.75 7.98
CA MET A 115 -0.72 -16.87 8.50
C MET A 115 -0.80 -16.95 10.02
N LEU A 116 -0.82 -15.83 10.74
CA LEU A 116 -1.02 -15.83 12.20
C LEU A 116 -2.39 -16.38 12.61
N MET A 117 -3.45 -16.08 11.85
CA MET A 117 -4.80 -16.62 12.11
C MET A 117 -4.84 -18.13 11.89
N GLU A 118 -4.25 -18.64 10.81
CA GLU A 118 -4.13 -20.06 10.55
C GLU A 118 -3.30 -20.77 11.63
N LEU A 119 -2.18 -20.16 12.04
CA LEU A 119 -1.36 -20.67 13.13
C LEU A 119 -2.12 -20.70 14.45
N ALA A 120 -2.91 -19.66 14.77
CA ALA A 120 -3.76 -19.65 15.96
C ALA A 120 -4.75 -20.81 15.97
N SER A 121 -5.39 -21.04 14.83
CA SER A 121 -6.31 -22.18 14.63
C SER A 121 -5.61 -23.52 14.81
N PHE A 122 -4.43 -23.69 14.22
CA PHE A 122 -3.63 -24.90 14.37
C PHE A 122 -3.23 -25.14 15.84
N LEU A 123 -2.65 -24.14 16.50
CA LEU A 123 -2.20 -24.25 17.90
C LEU A 123 -3.36 -24.52 18.85
N SER A 124 -4.53 -23.95 18.59
CA SER A 124 -5.74 -24.21 19.40
C SER A 124 -6.14 -25.69 19.37
N ARG A 125 -6.05 -26.34 18.19
CA ARG A 125 -6.34 -27.77 18.05
C ARG A 125 -5.28 -28.67 18.70
N HIS A 126 -4.03 -28.21 18.81
CA HIS A 126 -2.89 -28.96 19.37
C HIS A 126 -2.47 -28.45 20.76
N LYS A 127 -3.35 -27.75 21.46
CA LYS A 127 -3.04 -27.11 22.75
C LYS A 127 -2.43 -28.04 23.79
N LYS A 128 -2.83 -29.31 23.77
CA LYS A 128 -2.34 -30.33 24.73
C LYS A 128 -0.89 -30.76 24.46
N ASP A 129 -0.40 -30.57 23.24
CA ASP A 129 0.92 -30.99 22.81
C ASP A 129 1.96 -29.87 22.97
N LEU A 130 1.52 -28.68 23.32
CA LEU A 130 2.41 -27.51 23.45
C LEU A 130 3.24 -27.61 24.75
N LYS A 131 4.57 -27.61 24.57
CA LYS A 131 5.54 -27.62 25.67
C LYS A 131 5.89 -26.23 26.18
N TYR A 132 5.46 -25.19 25.47
CA TYR A 132 5.79 -23.80 25.76
C TYR A 132 4.54 -22.95 25.75
N HIS A 133 4.60 -21.83 26.46
CA HIS A 133 3.62 -20.77 26.33
C HIS A 133 3.90 -20.02 25.02
N VAL A 134 2.93 -20.04 24.14
CA VAL A 134 3.02 -19.37 22.82
C VAL A 134 2.09 -18.17 22.79
N THR A 135 2.63 -17.03 22.40
CA THR A 135 1.86 -15.81 22.14
C THR A 135 1.95 -15.46 20.67
N LEU A 136 0.83 -15.25 20.03
CA LEU A 136 0.74 -14.71 18.68
C LEU A 136 0.51 -13.20 18.79
N LEU A 137 1.42 -12.43 18.21
CA LEU A 137 1.37 -10.97 18.26
C LEU A 137 1.18 -10.40 16.85
N SER A 138 0.03 -9.76 16.62
CA SER A 138 -0.15 -8.84 15.50
C SER A 138 0.17 -7.44 16.00
N SER A 139 1.37 -6.94 15.66
CA SER A 139 1.83 -5.66 16.16
C SER A 139 1.30 -4.50 15.31
N SER A 140 1.14 -3.34 15.95
CA SER A 140 0.81 -2.08 15.26
C SER A 140 2.03 -1.21 15.10
N GLN A 141 1.96 -0.23 14.19
CA GLN A 141 3.00 0.78 13.98
C GLN A 141 4.39 0.18 13.64
N GLU A 142 4.38 -0.86 12.81
CA GLU A 142 5.62 -1.45 12.28
C GLU A 142 6.36 -0.42 11.43
N GLU A 143 5.70 0.18 10.43
CA GLU A 143 6.22 1.16 9.47
C GLU A 143 6.73 2.47 10.12
N THR A 144 6.41 2.71 11.37
CA THR A 144 6.79 3.94 12.11
C THR A 144 7.76 3.66 13.26
N GLY A 145 8.46 2.52 13.24
CA GLY A 145 9.51 2.20 14.18
C GLY A 145 9.20 1.07 15.16
N LEU A 146 8.38 0.08 14.74
CA LEU A 146 8.13 -1.17 15.48
C LEU A 146 7.50 -0.96 16.87
N ALA A 147 6.75 0.14 17.07
CA ALA A 147 6.32 0.57 18.40
C ALA A 147 5.51 -0.50 19.15
N GLY A 148 4.60 -1.20 18.46
CA GLY A 148 3.79 -2.27 19.06
C GLY A 148 4.61 -3.45 19.53
N ALA A 149 5.51 -3.95 18.70
CA ALA A 149 6.40 -5.06 19.04
C ALA A 149 7.37 -4.68 20.18
N THR A 150 7.93 -3.48 20.14
CA THR A 150 8.82 -2.95 21.17
C THR A 150 8.11 -2.86 22.52
N ALA A 151 6.91 -2.32 22.55
CA ALA A 151 6.12 -2.20 23.79
C ALA A 151 5.77 -3.57 24.38
N TYR A 152 5.38 -4.53 23.51
CA TYR A 152 5.08 -5.88 23.96
C TYR A 152 6.32 -6.58 24.53
N CYS A 153 7.44 -6.58 23.79
CA CYS A 153 8.69 -7.24 24.21
C CYS A 153 9.29 -6.63 25.47
N GLY A 154 9.18 -5.31 25.63
CA GLY A 154 9.65 -4.62 26.83
C GLY A 154 8.92 -5.05 28.10
N ARG A 155 7.63 -5.37 28.00
CA ARG A 155 6.80 -5.84 29.14
C ARG A 155 6.94 -7.34 29.38
N ASN A 156 6.93 -8.15 28.33
CA ASN A 156 6.77 -9.60 28.45
C ASN A 156 8.08 -10.38 28.32
N ARG A 157 9.15 -9.77 27.79
CA ARG A 157 10.49 -10.33 27.66
C ARG A 157 10.49 -11.79 27.16
N PRO A 158 10.00 -12.07 25.94
CA PRO A 158 9.96 -13.43 25.42
C PRO A 158 11.36 -14.02 25.32
N LYS A 159 11.48 -15.31 25.63
CA LYS A 159 12.76 -16.04 25.49
C LYS A 159 13.15 -16.29 24.03
N LEU A 160 12.15 -16.38 23.17
CA LEU A 160 12.31 -16.57 21.72
C LEU A 160 11.22 -15.76 21.03
N ALA A 161 11.59 -15.07 19.97
CA ALA A 161 10.67 -14.41 19.05
C ALA A 161 10.91 -14.93 17.64
N ILE A 162 9.82 -15.26 16.93
CA ILE A 162 9.84 -15.59 15.51
C ILE A 162 9.11 -14.46 14.81
N VAL A 163 9.81 -13.75 13.94
CA VAL A 163 9.25 -12.65 13.15
C VAL A 163 8.89 -13.18 11.77
N ILE A 164 7.68 -12.88 11.32
CA ILE A 164 7.17 -13.24 10.00
C ILE A 164 6.90 -11.94 9.27
N ASP A 165 7.60 -11.72 8.17
CA ASP A 165 7.43 -10.53 7.35
C ASP A 165 7.67 -10.81 5.87
N CYS A 166 7.26 -9.88 5.01
CA CYS A 166 7.53 -9.93 3.59
C CYS A 166 8.97 -9.43 3.32
N THR A 167 9.54 -9.87 2.21
CA THR A 167 10.85 -9.38 1.77
C THR A 167 10.84 -9.11 0.28
N LEU A 168 11.79 -8.34 -0.19
CA LEU A 168 12.00 -8.10 -1.60
C LEU A 168 12.43 -9.39 -2.30
N ASP A 169 11.87 -9.65 -3.46
CA ASP A 169 12.36 -10.70 -4.35
C ASP A 169 13.67 -10.27 -4.98
N THR A 170 14.78 -10.79 -4.45
CA THR A 170 16.13 -10.45 -4.88
C THR A 170 16.54 -11.12 -6.18
N CYS A 171 15.77 -12.07 -6.71
CA CYS A 171 16.10 -12.71 -7.98
C CYS A 171 16.14 -11.72 -9.17
N LEU A 172 15.40 -10.64 -9.11
CA LEU A 172 15.46 -9.57 -10.12
C LEU A 172 16.64 -8.63 -9.99
N LEU A 173 17.39 -8.70 -8.89
CA LEU A 173 18.53 -7.82 -8.60
C LEU A 173 19.87 -8.45 -9.01
N TYR A 174 19.91 -9.74 -9.31
CA TYR A 174 21.12 -10.51 -9.61
C TYR A 174 21.10 -11.17 -11.00
N THR A 175 20.11 -10.85 -11.81
CA THR A 175 20.03 -11.22 -13.23
C THR A 175 20.35 -10.03 -14.12
#